data_f15a09d19420adf421adfc48867ec14c
#
_entry.id   f15a09d19420adf421adfc48867ec14c
#
_cell.length_a   1.000
_cell.length_b   1.000
_cell.length_c   1.000
_cell.angle_alpha   90.00
_cell.angle_beta   90.00
_cell.angle_gamma   90.00
#
_symmetry.space_group_name_H-M   'P 1'
#
loop_
_entity.id
_entity.type
_entity.pdbx_description
1 polymer ?
#
loop_
_entity_poly.entity_id
_entity_poly.type
_entity_poly.pdbx_seq_one_letter_code
_entity_poly.pdbx_strand_id
1 'polypeptide(L)'
;MELIVKAKDIFLEYAGRDILDIEELEIYSYDRIGLVGDNGAGKTSLLKILSGNLTIADADVRRFGSIALIGQLDELDLDAAQGSGEMLSRLNVAGVAQETMSGGEETRAKIASALSQHASAIFADEPTSHLDQDGISLLVGQLKAFDGDLLIVSHYRYFLDQVVDKIWELKDGGISEFWGDYSDYLRQKEEERKVQAARYEEAMRERERLEAAIEKQRKKARQVDAKQKGAKKSNENAGRLGHQKATGTKQKRMYQAAKNMEKRLEALEGIEAPDSIRTVRFRQSKALELHSKFPISADDFSLSFGNCMLYDHAKFEIPLGAKVAITGGNGTGKTSLLKAIARRADGINISPKAEIGYFEQTGYKFDARQSAISFMQDGCEYSMTEIRSILASMGIGPRDLAKDVGVLSGGEVIKLLLAKMLLGRYNILLMDEPGNYLDIKSAEALEQMMSAYAGTIVFVSHDKRLVENVADIIYEIKDTKLVKIFQRE
;
A
#
# COMPACT_ATOMS: atom_id res chain seq x y z
N MET A 1 27.08 13.70 -16.86
CA MET A 1 26.64 12.96 -15.68
C MET A 1 27.66 11.85 -15.50
N GLU A 2 28.28 11.74 -14.35
CA GLU A 2 29.20 10.67 -14.03
C GLU A 2 28.41 9.45 -13.54
N LEU A 3 28.88 8.25 -13.86
CA LEU A 3 28.25 7.01 -13.44
C LEU A 3 28.70 6.70 -12.00
N ILE A 4 27.78 6.46 -11.09
CA ILE A 4 28.06 6.17 -9.68
C ILE A 4 27.91 4.69 -9.37
N VAL A 5 26.85 4.06 -9.89
CA VAL A 5 26.64 2.61 -9.78
C VAL A 5 26.19 2.06 -11.11
N LYS A 6 26.80 0.96 -11.52
CA LYS A 6 26.33 0.14 -12.64
C LYS A 6 26.19 -1.29 -12.18
N ALA A 7 25.02 -1.83 -12.35
CA ALA A 7 24.70 -3.21 -12.00
C ALA A 7 24.13 -3.94 -13.21
N LYS A 8 24.56 -5.19 -13.41
CA LYS A 8 24.08 -6.06 -14.47
C LYS A 8 23.76 -7.45 -13.93
N ASP A 9 22.81 -8.09 -14.58
CA ASP A 9 22.41 -9.47 -14.31
C ASP A 9 22.10 -9.73 -12.84
N ILE A 10 21.29 -8.84 -12.22
CA ILE A 10 20.85 -9.02 -10.84
C ILE A 10 19.71 -10.03 -10.82
N PHE A 11 20.02 -11.26 -10.41
CA PHE A 11 19.03 -12.30 -10.18
C PHE A 11 19.06 -12.73 -8.72
N LEU A 12 17.92 -12.66 -8.05
CA LEU A 12 17.76 -13.07 -6.65
C LEU A 12 16.52 -13.94 -6.50
N GLU A 13 16.72 -15.18 -6.10
CA GLU A 13 15.66 -16.11 -5.73
C GLU A 13 15.64 -16.28 -4.21
N TYR A 14 14.46 -16.33 -3.63
CA TYR A 14 14.26 -16.65 -2.22
C TYR A 14 13.10 -17.63 -2.03
N ALA A 15 13.39 -18.78 -1.41
CA ALA A 15 12.42 -19.83 -1.14
C ALA A 15 11.60 -20.29 -2.38
N GLY A 16 12.26 -20.39 -3.56
CA GLY A 16 11.63 -20.82 -4.80
C GLY A 16 10.78 -19.74 -5.48
N ARG A 17 11.01 -18.47 -5.14
CA ARG A 17 10.42 -17.31 -5.81
C ARG A 17 11.49 -16.40 -6.33
N ASP A 18 11.35 -16.01 -7.59
CA ASP A 18 12.17 -14.97 -8.19
C ASP A 18 11.76 -13.63 -7.58
N ILE A 19 12.71 -12.99 -6.89
CA ILE A 19 12.50 -11.70 -6.20
C ILE A 19 13.01 -10.55 -7.05
N LEU A 20 14.19 -10.72 -7.67
CA LEU A 20 14.78 -9.73 -8.56
C LEU A 20 15.23 -10.43 -9.84
N ASP A 21 14.94 -9.81 -10.98
CA ASP A 21 15.38 -10.17 -12.31
C ASP A 21 15.58 -8.88 -13.12
N ILE A 22 16.77 -8.30 -13.00
CA ILE A 22 17.11 -6.99 -13.55
C ILE A 22 18.36 -7.13 -14.43
N GLU A 23 18.18 -6.93 -15.74
CA GLU A 23 19.25 -7.05 -16.72
C GLU A 23 20.33 -5.97 -16.56
N GLU A 24 19.94 -4.71 -16.43
CA GLU A 24 20.85 -3.59 -16.27
C GLU A 24 20.23 -2.46 -15.47
N LEU A 25 21.02 -1.83 -14.59
CA LEU A 25 20.63 -0.71 -13.75
C LEU A 25 21.78 0.26 -13.60
N GLU A 26 21.52 1.56 -13.76
CA GLU A 26 22.53 2.60 -13.67
C GLU A 26 22.04 3.76 -12.78
N ILE A 27 22.93 4.26 -11.92
CA ILE A 27 22.74 5.47 -11.11
C ILE A 27 23.80 6.47 -11.51
N TYR A 28 23.35 7.66 -11.87
CA TYR A 28 24.22 8.76 -12.29
C TYR A 28 24.29 9.85 -11.23
N SER A 29 25.36 10.66 -11.30
CA SER A 29 25.57 11.78 -10.38
C SER A 29 24.38 12.73 -10.36
N TYR A 30 23.98 13.09 -9.15
CA TYR A 30 22.81 13.92 -8.79
C TYR A 30 21.45 13.23 -8.99
N ASP A 31 21.41 11.91 -9.19
CA ASP A 31 20.16 11.18 -9.19
C ASP A 31 19.55 11.16 -7.77
N ARG A 32 18.27 11.51 -7.67
CA ARG A 32 17.47 11.46 -6.43
C ARG A 32 16.30 10.51 -6.62
N ILE A 33 16.55 9.26 -6.29
CA ILE A 33 15.67 8.14 -6.64
C ILE A 33 14.86 7.67 -5.44
N GLY A 34 13.54 7.61 -5.57
CA GLY A 34 12.64 6.92 -4.65
C GLY A 34 12.36 5.50 -5.15
N LEU A 35 12.73 4.48 -4.38
CA LEU A 35 12.45 3.09 -4.70
C LEU A 35 11.15 2.64 -4.03
N VAL A 36 10.12 2.40 -4.82
CA VAL A 36 8.79 1.99 -4.37
C VAL A 36 8.42 0.59 -4.89
N GLY A 37 7.48 -0.05 -4.26
CA GLY A 37 7.00 -1.40 -4.63
C GLY A 37 6.32 -2.09 -3.46
N ASP A 38 5.69 -3.22 -3.72
CA ASP A 38 4.94 -3.98 -2.72
C ASP A 38 5.87 -4.50 -1.59
N ASN A 39 5.33 -4.81 -0.42
CA ASN A 39 6.12 -5.42 0.65
C ASN A 39 6.60 -6.81 0.21
N GLY A 40 7.88 -7.09 0.48
CA GLY A 40 8.52 -8.33 0.02
C GLY A 40 8.93 -8.35 -1.46
N ALA A 41 8.78 -7.26 -2.21
CA ALA A 41 9.23 -7.17 -3.62
C ALA A 41 10.76 -7.18 -3.79
N GLY A 42 11.54 -7.05 -2.70
CA GLY A 42 13.00 -7.09 -2.77
C GLY A 42 13.70 -5.73 -2.68
N LYS A 43 12.99 -4.64 -2.29
CA LYS A 43 13.55 -3.27 -2.19
C LYS A 43 14.80 -3.20 -1.32
N THR A 44 14.73 -3.70 -0.08
CA THR A 44 15.88 -3.78 0.84
C THR A 44 17.02 -4.63 0.29
N SER A 45 16.71 -5.75 -0.38
CA SER A 45 17.70 -6.61 -0.99
C SER A 45 18.43 -5.91 -2.12
N LEU A 46 17.68 -5.23 -3.01
CA LEU A 46 18.27 -4.44 -4.09
C LEU A 46 19.18 -3.35 -3.54
N LEU A 47 18.73 -2.61 -2.54
CA LEU A 47 19.50 -1.55 -1.89
C LEU A 47 20.83 -2.09 -1.30
N LYS A 48 20.79 -3.27 -0.62
CA LYS A 48 21.96 -3.95 -0.09
C LYS A 48 22.90 -4.48 -1.19
N ILE A 49 22.38 -4.94 -2.33
CA ILE A 49 23.16 -5.37 -3.48
C ILE A 49 23.90 -4.17 -4.08
N LEU A 50 23.20 -3.08 -4.34
CA LEU A 50 23.77 -1.88 -4.94
C LEU A 50 24.81 -1.21 -4.01
N SER A 51 24.59 -1.22 -2.69
CA SER A 51 25.54 -0.69 -1.69
C SER A 51 26.77 -1.59 -1.47
N GLY A 52 26.66 -2.89 -1.79
CA GLY A 52 27.74 -3.87 -1.57
C GLY A 52 27.63 -4.67 -0.28
N ASN A 53 26.57 -4.46 0.50
CA ASN A 53 26.32 -5.18 1.74
C ASN A 53 25.73 -6.58 1.52
N LEU A 54 25.27 -6.86 0.29
CA LEU A 54 24.85 -8.19 -0.15
C LEU A 54 25.51 -8.49 -1.51
N THR A 55 26.25 -9.61 -1.58
CA THR A 55 26.89 -10.06 -2.81
C THR A 55 26.11 -11.21 -3.42
N ILE A 56 25.83 -11.12 -4.73
CA ILE A 56 25.21 -12.18 -5.53
C ILE A 56 26.28 -12.70 -6.50
N ALA A 57 26.37 -14.02 -6.67
CA ALA A 57 27.46 -14.67 -7.40
C ALA A 57 27.50 -14.27 -8.89
N ASP A 58 26.35 -14.06 -9.51
CA ASP A 58 26.23 -13.85 -10.96
C ASP A 58 26.04 -12.36 -11.35
N ALA A 59 25.90 -11.46 -10.37
CA ALA A 59 25.70 -10.03 -10.64
C ALA A 59 27.04 -9.27 -10.77
N ASP A 60 27.20 -8.48 -11.84
CA ASP A 60 28.33 -7.52 -11.99
C ASP A 60 27.89 -6.14 -11.47
N VAL A 61 28.28 -5.81 -10.24
CA VAL A 61 27.96 -4.52 -9.62
C VAL A 61 29.23 -3.68 -9.43
N ARG A 62 29.36 -2.61 -10.22
CA ARG A 62 30.49 -1.68 -10.18
C ARG A 62 30.06 -0.38 -9.50
N ARG A 63 30.83 0.06 -8.53
CA ARG A 63 30.64 1.28 -7.76
C ARG A 63 31.81 2.21 -8.04
N PHE A 64 31.54 3.41 -8.47
CA PHE A 64 32.53 4.43 -8.83
C PHE A 64 32.67 5.52 -7.77
N GLY A 65 31.82 5.47 -6.74
CA GLY A 65 31.81 6.38 -5.59
C GLY A 65 31.62 5.65 -4.26
N SER A 66 31.83 6.38 -3.17
CA SER A 66 31.53 5.90 -1.81
C SER A 66 30.02 5.97 -1.54
N ILE A 67 29.48 4.91 -0.95
CA ILE A 67 28.04 4.81 -0.64
C ILE A 67 27.89 4.66 0.87
N ALA A 68 27.12 5.57 1.49
CA ALA A 68 26.69 5.42 2.87
C ALA A 68 25.32 4.74 2.91
N LEU A 69 25.18 3.68 3.72
CA LEU A 69 23.92 2.96 3.88
C LEU A 69 23.26 3.34 5.21
N ILE A 70 21.98 3.66 5.17
CA ILE A 70 21.12 3.81 6.33
C ILE A 70 20.13 2.65 6.31
N GLY A 71 20.44 1.57 7.03
CA GLY A 71 19.57 0.40 7.12
C GLY A 71 18.57 0.50 8.25
N GLN A 72 17.42 -0.14 8.07
CA GLN A 72 16.34 -0.16 9.07
C GLN A 72 16.75 -0.86 10.37
N LEU A 73 17.53 -1.95 10.27
CA LEU A 73 17.94 -2.81 11.39
C LEU A 73 19.44 -2.74 11.70
N ASP A 74 20.20 -1.85 11.02
CA ASP A 74 21.62 -1.76 11.26
C ASP A 74 21.91 -1.20 12.66
N GLU A 75 22.88 -1.79 13.38
CA GLU A 75 23.36 -1.25 14.64
C GLU A 75 24.04 0.10 14.41
N LEU A 76 23.89 0.98 15.39
CA LEU A 76 24.49 2.30 15.36
C LEU A 76 26.01 2.17 15.54
N ASP A 77 26.81 2.54 14.55
CA ASP A 77 28.25 2.68 14.69
C ASP A 77 28.58 4.06 15.28
N LEU A 78 28.75 4.07 16.62
CA LEU A 78 29.05 5.30 17.36
C LEU A 78 30.45 5.84 17.10
N ASP A 79 31.42 5.01 16.69
CA ASP A 79 32.77 5.47 16.42
C ASP A 79 32.79 6.32 15.14
N ALA A 80 32.00 5.94 14.15
CA ALA A 80 31.74 6.77 12.97
C ALA A 80 30.92 8.03 13.31
N ALA A 81 30.01 7.95 14.30
CA ALA A 81 29.18 9.07 14.75
C ALA A 81 29.94 10.09 15.61
N GLN A 82 31.00 9.70 16.33
CA GLN A 82 31.80 10.62 17.19
C GLN A 82 32.53 11.71 16.39
N GLY A 83 32.83 11.46 15.09
CA GLY A 83 33.35 12.49 14.20
C GLY A 83 32.32 13.54 13.74
N SER A 84 31.04 13.34 14.05
CA SER A 84 29.89 14.07 13.49
C SER A 84 29.17 14.99 14.49
N GLY A 85 29.85 15.53 15.50
CA GLY A 85 29.23 16.33 16.56
C GLY A 85 28.33 17.49 16.05
N GLU A 86 28.69 18.09 14.93
CA GLU A 86 27.88 19.13 14.30
C GLU A 86 26.57 18.56 13.70
N MET A 87 26.63 17.41 13.02
CA MET A 87 25.43 16.76 12.46
C MET A 87 24.52 16.19 13.55
N LEU A 88 25.09 15.58 14.60
CA LEU A 88 24.34 15.16 15.78
C LEU A 88 23.60 16.33 16.45
N SER A 89 24.25 17.50 16.54
CA SER A 89 23.62 18.72 17.04
C SER A 89 22.51 19.22 16.12
N ARG A 90 22.75 19.24 14.79
CA ARG A 90 21.73 19.65 13.80
C ARG A 90 20.49 18.75 13.82
N LEU A 91 20.64 17.47 14.14
CA LEU A 91 19.54 16.50 14.22
C LEU A 91 19.00 16.31 15.66
N ASN A 92 19.41 17.18 16.60
CA ASN A 92 18.96 17.20 17.98
C ASN A 92 19.21 15.87 18.75
N VAL A 93 20.34 15.22 18.52
CA VAL A 93 20.75 13.98 19.22
C VAL A 93 22.11 14.09 19.89
N ALA A 94 22.72 15.27 19.93
CA ALA A 94 23.98 15.48 20.62
C ALA A 94 23.85 15.27 22.13
N GLY A 95 24.75 14.42 22.71
CA GLY A 95 24.79 14.15 24.14
C GLY A 95 23.79 13.14 24.68
N VAL A 96 22.99 12.48 23.83
CA VAL A 96 22.10 11.38 24.24
C VAL A 96 22.91 10.08 24.26
N ALA A 97 22.85 9.34 25.39
CA ALA A 97 23.54 8.05 25.50
C ALA A 97 22.75 6.97 24.71
N GLN A 98 23.47 6.13 23.97
CA GLN A 98 22.86 5.10 23.08
C GLN A 98 21.85 4.22 23.81
N GLU A 99 22.14 3.81 25.05
CA GLU A 99 21.30 2.92 25.85
C GLU A 99 19.94 3.55 26.24
N THR A 100 19.80 4.87 26.11
CA THR A 100 18.60 5.62 26.50
C THR A 100 17.92 6.29 25.32
N MET A 101 18.41 6.08 24.08
CA MET A 101 17.82 6.67 22.88
C MET A 101 16.44 6.08 22.60
N SER A 102 15.49 6.96 22.29
CA SER A 102 14.23 6.56 21.67
C SER A 102 14.47 6.13 20.21
N GLY A 103 13.57 5.31 19.63
CA GLY A 103 13.69 4.88 18.24
C GLY A 103 13.85 6.04 17.24
N GLY A 104 13.22 7.18 17.49
CA GLY A 104 13.39 8.38 16.68
C GLY A 104 14.77 9.04 16.84
N GLU A 105 15.35 9.04 18.02
CA GLU A 105 16.71 9.53 18.26
C GLU A 105 17.75 8.61 17.65
N GLU A 106 17.56 7.31 17.73
CA GLU A 106 18.41 6.32 17.08
C GLU A 106 18.42 6.51 15.54
N THR A 107 17.24 6.66 14.94
CA THR A 107 17.12 6.93 13.51
C THR A 107 17.85 8.21 13.12
N ARG A 108 17.67 9.30 13.87
CA ARG A 108 18.39 10.57 13.63
C ARG A 108 19.90 10.42 13.78
N ALA A 109 20.38 9.62 14.73
CA ALA A 109 21.80 9.37 14.91
C ALA A 109 22.40 8.57 13.73
N LYS A 110 21.70 7.56 13.21
CA LYS A 110 22.11 6.82 11.98
C LYS A 110 22.21 7.75 10.79
N ILE A 111 21.25 8.65 10.62
CA ILE A 111 21.26 9.65 9.54
C ILE A 111 22.46 10.61 9.70
N ALA A 112 22.72 11.11 10.93
CA ALA A 112 23.86 11.97 11.20
C ALA A 112 25.19 11.28 10.86
N SER A 113 25.34 10.01 11.22
CA SER A 113 26.51 9.21 10.89
C SER A 113 26.70 9.09 9.38
N ALA A 114 25.65 8.75 8.63
CA ALA A 114 25.73 8.60 7.17
C ALA A 114 26.09 9.92 6.46
N LEU A 115 25.46 11.03 6.85
CA LEU A 115 25.74 12.38 6.31
C LEU A 115 27.18 12.84 6.60
N SER A 116 27.79 12.36 7.69
CA SER A 116 29.14 12.76 8.11
C SER A 116 30.25 11.98 7.38
N GLN A 117 29.91 10.89 6.68
CA GLN A 117 30.89 10.07 5.96
C GLN A 117 31.38 10.71 4.66
N HIS A 118 30.85 11.88 4.27
CA HIS A 118 31.17 12.55 3.00
C HIS A 118 31.08 11.59 1.79
N ALA A 119 30.10 10.69 1.83
CA ALA A 119 29.86 9.73 0.76
C ALA A 119 29.36 10.43 -0.50
N SER A 120 29.65 9.84 -1.67
CA SER A 120 29.12 10.32 -2.96
C SER A 120 27.63 10.06 -3.10
N ALA A 121 27.15 8.98 -2.47
CA ALA A 121 25.74 8.61 -2.48
C ALA A 121 25.27 8.16 -1.09
N ILE A 122 23.99 8.39 -0.78
CA ILE A 122 23.30 7.87 0.40
C ILE A 122 22.19 6.94 -0.06
N PHE A 123 22.23 5.70 0.41
CA PHE A 123 21.18 4.72 0.23
C PHE A 123 20.46 4.53 1.56
N ALA A 124 19.15 4.75 1.60
CA ALA A 124 18.38 4.73 2.84
C ALA A 124 17.15 3.81 2.73
N ASP A 125 17.02 2.92 3.71
CA ASP A 125 15.86 2.00 3.84
C ASP A 125 14.97 2.47 4.99
N GLU A 126 13.79 3.02 4.65
CA GLU A 126 12.80 3.58 5.57
C GLU A 126 13.36 4.59 6.56
N PRO A 127 14.06 5.66 6.12
CA PRO A 127 14.71 6.61 7.03
C PRO A 127 13.73 7.49 7.81
N THR A 128 12.44 7.44 7.49
CA THR A 128 11.38 8.15 8.18
C THR A 128 10.76 7.36 9.33
N SER A 129 11.12 6.08 9.49
CA SER A 129 10.59 5.23 10.56
C SER A 129 10.88 5.82 11.94
N HIS A 130 9.88 5.83 12.80
CA HIS A 130 9.93 6.36 14.17
C HIS A 130 10.18 7.88 14.30
N LEU A 131 10.24 8.64 13.19
CA LEU A 131 10.35 10.09 13.22
C LEU A 131 8.96 10.73 13.34
N ASP A 132 8.88 11.78 14.15
CA ASP A 132 7.74 12.71 14.14
C ASP A 132 7.86 13.74 13.00
N GLN A 133 6.86 14.60 12.86
CA GLN A 133 6.84 15.59 11.78
C GLN A 133 8.04 16.54 11.83
N ASP A 134 8.51 16.90 13.01
CA ASP A 134 9.68 17.77 13.16
C ASP A 134 10.95 17.04 12.73
N GLY A 135 11.11 15.77 13.15
CA GLY A 135 12.20 14.90 12.72
C GLY A 135 12.22 14.68 11.20
N ILE A 136 11.06 14.45 10.59
CA ILE A 136 10.94 14.33 9.13
C ILE A 136 11.30 15.64 8.44
N SER A 137 10.85 16.78 8.95
CA SER A 137 11.18 18.11 8.39
C SER A 137 12.67 18.39 8.43
N LEU A 138 13.33 18.03 9.55
CA LEU A 138 14.78 18.13 9.69
C LEU A 138 15.50 17.22 8.68
N LEU A 139 15.07 15.96 8.55
CA LEU A 139 15.63 15.01 7.58
C LEU A 139 15.51 15.53 6.15
N VAL A 140 14.33 16.02 5.75
CA VAL A 140 14.11 16.62 4.43
C VAL A 140 15.08 17.76 4.20
N GLY A 141 15.27 18.65 5.17
CA GLY A 141 16.21 19.78 5.08
C GLY A 141 17.65 19.31 4.85
N GLN A 142 18.11 18.28 5.57
CA GLN A 142 19.47 17.74 5.43
C GLN A 142 19.68 17.04 4.09
N LEU A 143 18.71 16.20 3.65
CA LEU A 143 18.82 15.50 2.37
C LEU A 143 18.71 16.45 1.17
N LYS A 144 17.93 17.53 1.26
CA LYS A 144 17.92 18.59 0.23
C LYS A 144 19.25 19.33 0.13
N ALA A 145 19.93 19.50 1.25
CA ALA A 145 21.25 20.15 1.31
C ALA A 145 22.42 19.22 0.94
N PHE A 146 22.17 17.92 0.79
CA PHE A 146 23.18 16.95 0.39
C PHE A 146 23.40 17.02 -1.13
N ASP A 147 24.64 17.26 -1.55
CA ASP A 147 25.03 17.45 -2.97
C ASP A 147 25.29 16.12 -3.70
N GLY A 148 25.13 14.96 -3.05
CA GLY A 148 25.34 13.63 -3.64
C GLY A 148 24.04 12.99 -4.09
N ASP A 149 24.17 11.72 -4.51
CA ASP A 149 23.07 10.90 -5.00
C ASP A 149 22.26 10.30 -3.87
N LEU A 150 20.97 10.12 -4.10
CA LEU A 150 20.07 9.52 -3.15
C LEU A 150 19.33 8.32 -3.77
N LEU A 151 19.34 7.19 -3.08
CA LEU A 151 18.45 6.07 -3.35
C LEU A 151 17.68 5.76 -2.06
N ILE A 152 16.39 6.06 -2.05
CA ILE A 152 15.58 6.03 -0.84
C ILE A 152 14.42 5.06 -1.00
N VAL A 153 14.34 4.07 -0.12
CA VAL A 153 13.14 3.26 0.07
C VAL A 153 12.29 3.94 1.14
N SER A 154 11.07 4.34 0.83
CA SER A 154 10.14 4.85 1.82
C SER A 154 8.68 4.62 1.40
N HIS A 155 7.84 4.39 2.41
CA HIS A 155 6.39 4.35 2.25
C HIS A 155 5.73 5.71 2.59
N TYR A 156 6.52 6.68 3.04
CA TYR A 156 6.03 8.01 3.41
C TYR A 156 6.01 8.94 2.20
N ARG A 157 4.84 9.06 1.59
CA ARG A 157 4.62 9.77 0.31
C ARG A 157 5.05 11.23 0.34
N TYR A 158 4.67 11.97 1.40
CA TYR A 158 5.04 13.37 1.56
C TYR A 158 6.57 13.58 1.59
N PHE A 159 7.30 12.65 2.20
CA PHE A 159 8.74 12.69 2.25
C PHE A 159 9.36 12.47 0.85
N LEU A 160 8.87 11.49 0.10
CA LEU A 160 9.32 11.24 -1.27
C LEU A 160 9.04 12.47 -2.16
N ASP A 161 7.87 13.09 -2.09
CA ASP A 161 7.53 14.31 -2.83
C ASP A 161 8.51 15.46 -2.58
N GLN A 162 9.17 15.48 -1.41
CA GLN A 162 10.08 16.56 -1.04
C GLN A 162 11.54 16.31 -1.43
N VAL A 163 11.95 15.06 -1.61
CA VAL A 163 13.37 14.69 -1.65
C VAL A 163 13.79 14.06 -2.97
N VAL A 164 12.87 13.44 -3.72
CA VAL A 164 13.20 12.71 -4.96
C VAL A 164 12.63 13.41 -6.18
N ASP A 165 13.28 13.19 -7.32
CA ASP A 165 12.90 13.69 -8.65
C ASP A 165 12.74 12.56 -9.68
N LYS A 166 12.92 11.31 -9.24
CA LYS A 166 12.77 10.10 -10.03
C LYS A 166 12.24 8.97 -9.14
N ILE A 167 11.29 8.20 -9.63
CA ILE A 167 10.76 7.02 -8.95
C ILE A 167 11.15 5.75 -9.73
N TRP A 168 11.68 4.78 -9.01
CA TRP A 168 11.83 3.41 -9.47
C TRP A 168 10.74 2.54 -8.84
N GLU A 169 9.85 2.00 -9.66
CA GLU A 169 8.88 1.00 -9.22
C GLU A 169 9.44 -0.41 -9.40
N LEU A 170 9.62 -1.12 -8.30
CA LEU A 170 9.99 -2.54 -8.32
C LEU A 170 8.74 -3.39 -8.32
N LYS A 171 8.48 -4.06 -9.44
CA LYS A 171 7.32 -4.93 -9.64
C LYS A 171 7.71 -6.16 -10.43
N ASP A 172 7.23 -7.33 -10.00
CA ASP A 172 7.45 -8.62 -10.66
C ASP A 172 8.93 -8.91 -10.98
N GLY A 173 9.83 -8.50 -10.06
CA GLY A 173 11.29 -8.67 -10.18
C GLY A 173 12.00 -7.59 -11.01
N GLY A 174 11.27 -6.83 -11.83
CA GLY A 174 11.82 -5.78 -12.70
C GLY A 174 11.63 -4.36 -12.16
N ILE A 175 12.37 -3.41 -12.72
CA ILE A 175 12.28 -1.97 -12.40
C ILE A 175 11.67 -1.21 -13.58
N SER A 176 10.70 -0.34 -13.25
CA SER A 176 10.18 0.69 -14.15
C SER A 176 10.54 2.06 -13.62
N GLU A 177 11.09 2.92 -14.48
CA GLU A 177 11.50 4.28 -14.14
C GLU A 177 10.42 5.30 -14.50
N PHE A 178 10.14 6.21 -13.56
CA PHE A 178 9.20 7.33 -13.73
C PHE A 178 9.89 8.62 -13.33
N TRP A 179 9.82 9.64 -14.20
CA TRP A 179 10.37 10.95 -13.95
C TRP A 179 9.39 11.83 -13.17
N GLY A 180 9.92 12.57 -12.23
CA GLY A 180 9.17 13.43 -11.34
C GLY A 180 9.15 12.93 -9.90
N ASP A 181 8.44 13.67 -9.05
CA ASP A 181 8.22 13.31 -7.66
C ASP A 181 7.19 12.16 -7.51
N TYR A 182 6.88 11.80 -6.29
CA TYR A 182 5.93 10.71 -6.04
C TYR A 182 4.50 11.06 -6.50
N SER A 183 4.10 12.32 -6.43
CA SER A 183 2.79 12.80 -6.94
C SER A 183 2.71 12.72 -8.47
N ASP A 184 3.82 13.00 -9.16
CA ASP A 184 3.94 12.83 -10.61
C ASP A 184 3.83 11.37 -11.03
N TYR A 185 4.51 10.48 -10.29
CA TYR A 185 4.41 9.02 -10.47
C TYR A 185 2.95 8.55 -10.35
N LEU A 186 2.22 8.99 -9.31
CA LEU A 186 0.82 8.62 -9.14
C LEU A 186 -0.05 9.08 -10.31
N ARG A 187 0.18 10.29 -10.85
CA ARG A 187 -0.55 10.77 -12.03
C ARG A 187 -0.28 9.90 -13.26
N GLN A 188 1.00 9.55 -13.49
CA GLN A 188 1.39 8.68 -14.60
C GLN A 188 0.74 7.30 -14.47
N LYS A 189 0.74 6.71 -13.27
CA LYS A 189 0.09 5.42 -13.00
C LYS A 189 -1.42 5.47 -13.18
N GLU A 190 -2.07 6.55 -12.77
CA GLU A 190 -3.51 6.72 -12.97
C GLU A 190 -3.88 6.89 -14.46
N GLU A 191 -3.04 7.56 -15.23
CA GLU A 191 -3.18 7.66 -16.69
C GLU A 191 -2.99 6.30 -17.36
N GLU A 192 -1.93 5.54 -16.97
CA GLU A 192 -1.73 4.17 -17.45
C GLU A 192 -2.94 3.28 -17.15
N ARG A 193 -3.48 3.35 -15.93
CA ARG A 193 -4.70 2.61 -15.54
C ARG A 193 -5.91 2.99 -16.39
N LYS A 194 -6.13 4.29 -16.66
CA LYS A 194 -7.23 4.75 -17.52
C LYS A 194 -7.08 4.22 -18.93
N VAL A 195 -5.87 4.26 -19.48
CA VAL A 195 -5.58 3.71 -20.80
C VAL A 195 -5.80 2.19 -20.83
N GLN A 196 -5.32 1.48 -19.81
CA GLN A 196 -5.52 0.03 -19.69
C GLN A 196 -7.01 -0.32 -19.56
N ALA A 197 -7.76 0.43 -18.74
CA ALA A 197 -9.20 0.24 -18.56
C ALA A 197 -9.97 0.46 -19.88
N ALA A 198 -9.64 1.52 -20.60
CA ALA A 198 -10.25 1.80 -21.90
C ALA A 198 -9.95 0.69 -22.93
N ARG A 199 -8.71 0.21 -22.98
CA ARG A 199 -8.32 -0.91 -23.85
C ARG A 199 -9.05 -2.21 -23.47
N TYR A 200 -9.18 -2.48 -22.18
CA TYR A 200 -9.91 -3.65 -21.69
C TYR A 200 -11.40 -3.58 -22.07
N GLU A 201 -12.05 -2.43 -21.85
CA GLU A 201 -13.46 -2.24 -22.23
C GLU A 201 -13.67 -2.40 -23.72
N GLU A 202 -12.77 -1.84 -24.55
CA GLU A 202 -12.84 -1.98 -26.02
C GLU A 202 -12.66 -3.44 -26.43
N ALA A 203 -11.70 -4.14 -25.83
CA ALA A 203 -11.48 -5.56 -26.09
C ALA A 203 -12.69 -6.42 -25.69
N MET A 204 -13.33 -6.13 -24.55
CA MET A 204 -14.52 -6.83 -24.10
C MET A 204 -15.71 -6.59 -25.03
N ARG A 205 -15.93 -5.35 -25.48
CA ARG A 205 -16.98 -5.04 -26.48
C ARG A 205 -16.74 -5.76 -27.82
N GLU A 206 -15.50 -5.77 -28.30
CA GLU A 206 -15.17 -6.48 -29.54
C GLU A 206 -15.29 -8.01 -29.37
N ARG A 207 -14.92 -8.54 -28.21
CA ARG A 207 -15.12 -9.96 -27.85
C ARG A 207 -16.60 -10.35 -27.92
N GLU A 208 -17.49 -9.62 -27.25
CA GLU A 208 -18.93 -9.88 -27.28
C GLU A 208 -19.49 -9.81 -28.71
N ARG A 209 -19.02 -8.82 -29.50
CA ARG A 209 -19.39 -8.68 -30.89
C ARG A 209 -18.97 -9.87 -31.77
N LEU A 210 -17.73 -10.34 -31.59
CA LEU A 210 -17.17 -11.49 -32.30
C LEU A 210 -17.89 -12.78 -31.88
N GLU A 211 -18.14 -13.02 -30.61
CA GLU A 211 -18.87 -14.18 -30.10
C GLU A 211 -20.28 -14.24 -30.70
N ALA A 212 -21.02 -13.13 -30.70
CA ALA A 212 -22.33 -13.04 -31.32
C ALA A 212 -22.29 -13.28 -32.83
N ALA A 213 -21.26 -12.76 -33.52
CA ALA A 213 -21.09 -12.98 -34.97
C ALA A 213 -20.74 -14.44 -35.29
N ILE A 214 -19.89 -15.09 -34.51
CA ILE A 214 -19.55 -16.52 -34.66
C ILE A 214 -20.79 -17.37 -34.46
N GLU A 215 -21.58 -17.13 -33.38
CA GLU A 215 -22.82 -17.87 -33.13
C GLU A 215 -23.82 -17.72 -34.28
N LYS A 216 -23.98 -16.49 -34.80
CA LYS A 216 -24.82 -16.20 -35.97
C LYS A 216 -24.36 -16.94 -37.22
N GLN A 217 -23.05 -17.00 -37.49
CA GLN A 217 -22.49 -17.72 -38.63
C GLN A 217 -22.64 -19.24 -38.46
N ARG A 218 -22.41 -19.77 -37.25
CA ARG A 218 -22.60 -21.19 -36.94
C ARG A 218 -24.07 -21.60 -37.09
N LYS A 219 -25.04 -20.79 -36.61
CA LYS A 219 -26.49 -21.03 -36.81
C LYS A 219 -26.87 -21.05 -38.28
N LYS A 220 -26.37 -20.08 -39.08
CA LYS A 220 -26.60 -20.06 -40.56
C LYS A 220 -26.02 -21.29 -41.27
N ALA A 221 -24.80 -21.70 -40.90
CA ALA A 221 -24.17 -22.89 -41.44
C ALA A 221 -25.00 -24.16 -41.16
N ARG A 222 -25.47 -24.34 -39.91
CA ARG A 222 -26.34 -25.48 -39.50
C ARG A 222 -27.68 -25.46 -40.27
N GLN A 223 -28.30 -24.30 -40.52
CA GLN A 223 -29.54 -24.18 -41.28
C GLN A 223 -29.35 -24.59 -42.74
N VAL A 224 -28.21 -24.25 -43.35
CA VAL A 224 -27.87 -24.68 -44.72
C VAL A 224 -27.69 -26.21 -44.74
N ASP A 225 -27.02 -26.82 -43.77
CA ASP A 225 -26.85 -28.28 -43.64
C ASP A 225 -28.19 -29.01 -43.46
N ALA A 226 -29.08 -28.46 -42.62
CA ALA A 226 -30.40 -29.07 -42.39
C ALA A 226 -31.26 -29.07 -43.66
N LYS A 227 -31.24 -27.94 -44.41
CA LYS A 227 -31.94 -27.85 -45.71
C LYS A 227 -31.39 -28.81 -46.76
N GLN A 228 -30.06 -29.06 -46.79
CA GLN A 228 -29.45 -30.01 -47.70
C GLN A 228 -29.81 -31.47 -47.33
N LYS A 229 -29.81 -31.81 -46.04
CA LYS A 229 -30.21 -33.17 -45.57
C LYS A 229 -31.70 -33.44 -45.84
N GLY A 230 -32.56 -32.42 -45.69
CA GLY A 230 -33.98 -32.54 -46.04
C GLY A 230 -34.24 -32.70 -47.53
N ALA A 231 -33.48 -31.96 -48.37
CA ALA A 231 -33.60 -32.06 -49.83
C ALA A 231 -33.08 -33.38 -50.43
N LYS A 232 -32.12 -34.04 -49.78
CA LYS A 232 -31.63 -35.37 -50.18
C LYS A 232 -32.65 -36.51 -49.92
N LYS A 233 -33.61 -36.34 -49.01
CA LYS A 233 -34.67 -37.32 -48.75
C LYS A 233 -35.85 -37.22 -49.72
N SER A 234 -35.98 -36.18 -50.54
CA SER A 234 -37.15 -35.94 -51.36
C SER A 234 -36.93 -36.07 -52.89
N ASN A 235 -35.73 -36.37 -53.38
CA ASN A 235 -35.48 -36.44 -54.83
C ASN A 235 -34.42 -37.51 -55.15
N GLU A 236 -34.85 -38.73 -55.45
CA GLU A 236 -34.04 -39.79 -56.10
C GLU A 236 -33.96 -39.68 -57.60
N ASN A 237 -34.55 -38.67 -58.24
CA ASN A 237 -34.48 -38.47 -59.67
C ASN A 237 -34.36 -36.98 -60.06
N ALA A 238 -33.19 -36.54 -60.40
CA ALA A 238 -32.88 -35.56 -61.49
C ALA A 238 -31.49 -34.93 -61.34
N GLY A 239 -30.68 -35.09 -62.33
CA GLY A 239 -29.34 -34.55 -62.41
C GLY A 239 -29.27 -33.02 -62.39
N ARG A 240 -28.56 -32.51 -61.40
CA ARG A 240 -28.05 -31.12 -61.39
C ARG A 240 -26.72 -31.05 -60.62
N LEU A 241 -25.66 -31.45 -61.33
CA LEU A 241 -24.27 -31.30 -60.83
C LEU A 241 -23.79 -29.86 -60.57
N GLY A 242 -24.47 -28.86 -61.16
CA GLY A 242 -24.06 -27.45 -61.08
C GLY A 242 -24.37 -26.78 -59.75
N HIS A 243 -25.50 -27.09 -59.07
CA HIS A 243 -25.91 -26.40 -57.84
C HIS A 243 -25.20 -26.95 -56.58
N GLN A 244 -24.68 -28.18 -56.58
CA GLN A 244 -23.96 -28.72 -55.41
C GLN A 244 -22.58 -28.09 -55.19
N LYS A 245 -21.84 -27.75 -56.26
CA LYS A 245 -20.54 -27.06 -56.18
C LYS A 245 -20.65 -25.65 -55.60
N ALA A 246 -21.66 -24.87 -55.97
CA ALA A 246 -21.85 -23.50 -55.48
C ALA A 246 -22.22 -23.44 -54.00
N THR A 247 -23.01 -24.37 -53.49
CA THR A 247 -23.45 -24.44 -52.09
C THR A 247 -22.33 -24.86 -51.18
N GLY A 248 -21.51 -25.86 -51.55
CA GLY A 248 -20.32 -26.33 -50.79
C GLY A 248 -19.26 -25.23 -50.68
N THR A 249 -19.08 -24.39 -51.72
CA THR A 249 -18.16 -23.25 -51.69
C THR A 249 -18.64 -22.14 -50.74
N LYS A 250 -19.96 -21.86 -50.70
CA LYS A 250 -20.56 -20.88 -49.80
C LYS A 250 -20.42 -21.31 -48.30
N GLN A 251 -20.65 -22.57 -48.04
CA GLN A 251 -20.48 -23.16 -46.71
C GLN A 251 -19.02 -23.11 -46.23
N LYS A 252 -18.07 -23.49 -47.11
CA LYS A 252 -16.63 -23.42 -46.83
C LYS A 252 -16.19 -21.97 -46.49
N ARG A 253 -16.72 -20.97 -47.19
CA ARG A 253 -16.47 -19.56 -46.90
C ARG A 253 -17.04 -19.15 -45.54
N MET A 254 -18.23 -19.65 -45.13
CA MET A 254 -18.81 -19.35 -43.82
C MET A 254 -18.00 -19.94 -42.70
N TYR A 255 -17.52 -21.19 -42.82
CA TYR A 255 -16.63 -21.81 -41.84
C TYR A 255 -15.29 -21.10 -41.77
N GLN A 256 -14.73 -20.69 -42.91
CA GLN A 256 -13.47 -19.93 -42.93
C GLN A 256 -13.62 -18.56 -42.25
N ALA A 257 -14.75 -17.87 -42.47
CA ALA A 257 -15.05 -16.62 -41.80
C ALA A 257 -15.19 -16.79 -40.28
N ALA A 258 -15.87 -17.83 -39.84
CA ALA A 258 -15.97 -18.17 -38.39
C ALA A 258 -14.59 -18.45 -37.78
N LYS A 259 -13.75 -19.26 -38.46
CA LYS A 259 -12.38 -19.55 -37.99
C LYS A 259 -11.49 -18.32 -37.92
N ASN A 260 -11.64 -17.37 -38.84
CA ASN A 260 -10.90 -16.10 -38.79
C ASN A 260 -11.38 -15.21 -37.63
N MET A 261 -12.68 -15.26 -37.29
CA MET A 261 -13.22 -14.56 -36.13
C MET A 261 -12.74 -15.22 -34.82
N GLU A 262 -12.67 -16.54 -34.78
CA GLU A 262 -12.12 -17.31 -33.64
C GLU A 262 -10.66 -16.95 -33.35
N LYS A 263 -9.80 -16.86 -34.38
CA LYS A 263 -8.41 -16.40 -34.22
C LYS A 263 -8.30 -14.96 -33.71
N ARG A 264 -9.23 -14.07 -34.08
CA ARG A 264 -9.28 -12.71 -33.53
C ARG A 264 -9.73 -12.72 -32.07
N LEU A 265 -10.64 -13.63 -31.72
CA LEU A 265 -11.08 -13.81 -30.34
C LEU A 265 -9.92 -14.27 -29.44
N GLU A 266 -9.15 -15.28 -29.90
CA GLU A 266 -7.95 -15.76 -29.21
C GLU A 266 -6.91 -14.64 -28.98
N ALA A 267 -6.75 -13.73 -29.95
CA ALA A 267 -5.83 -12.59 -29.79
C ALA A 267 -6.29 -11.56 -28.75
N LEU A 268 -7.56 -11.57 -28.34
CA LEU A 268 -8.10 -10.71 -27.28
C LEU A 268 -8.01 -11.36 -25.88
N GLU A 269 -7.69 -12.64 -25.78
CA GLU A 269 -7.62 -13.36 -24.49
C GLU A 269 -6.45 -12.93 -23.60
N GLY A 270 -5.42 -12.27 -24.15
CA GLY A 270 -4.25 -11.79 -23.41
C GLY A 270 -4.39 -10.40 -22.77
N ILE A 271 -5.56 -9.75 -22.88
CA ILE A 271 -5.76 -8.41 -22.31
C ILE A 271 -6.25 -8.54 -20.87
N GLU A 272 -5.38 -8.23 -19.94
CA GLU A 272 -5.69 -8.30 -18.50
C GLU A 272 -6.63 -7.16 -18.07
N ALA A 273 -7.53 -7.48 -17.15
CA ALA A 273 -8.38 -6.48 -16.52
C ALA A 273 -7.51 -5.52 -15.68
N PRO A 274 -7.79 -4.21 -15.69
CA PRO A 274 -7.09 -3.29 -14.83
C PRO A 274 -7.33 -3.66 -13.36
N ASP A 275 -6.30 -3.46 -12.52
CA ASP A 275 -6.41 -3.60 -11.08
C ASP A 275 -7.51 -2.64 -10.57
N SER A 276 -8.69 -3.15 -10.29
CA SER A 276 -9.79 -2.35 -9.77
C SER A 276 -9.77 -2.41 -8.25
N ILE A 277 -9.50 -1.29 -7.59
CA ILE A 277 -9.84 -1.11 -6.19
C ILE A 277 -11.36 -1.15 -6.10
N ARG A 278 -11.91 -2.27 -5.63
CA ARG A 278 -13.36 -2.39 -5.47
C ARG A 278 -13.78 -1.51 -4.31
N THR A 279 -14.67 -0.56 -4.57
CA THR A 279 -15.29 0.26 -3.53
C THR A 279 -16.02 -0.65 -2.54
N VAL A 280 -15.51 -0.69 -1.32
CA VAL A 280 -16.11 -1.45 -0.24
C VAL A 280 -17.26 -0.63 0.35
N ARG A 281 -18.45 -1.22 0.44
CA ARG A 281 -19.58 -0.62 1.16
C ARG A 281 -19.66 -1.28 2.53
N PHE A 282 -19.34 -0.52 3.56
CA PHE A 282 -19.53 -0.98 4.94
C PHE A 282 -21.01 -0.92 5.32
N ARG A 283 -21.49 -2.03 5.89
CA ARG A 283 -22.85 -2.13 6.44
C ARG A 283 -22.75 -2.10 7.96
N GLN A 284 -23.22 -1.03 8.57
CA GLN A 284 -23.34 -1.00 10.02
C GLN A 284 -24.65 -1.67 10.44
N SER A 285 -24.57 -2.63 11.36
CA SER A 285 -25.76 -3.25 11.95
C SER A 285 -26.58 -2.21 12.73
N LYS A 286 -27.90 -2.23 12.60
CA LYS A 286 -28.81 -1.37 13.39
C LYS A 286 -28.61 -1.52 14.91
N ALA A 287 -28.12 -2.68 15.36
CA ALA A 287 -27.80 -2.94 16.78
C ALA A 287 -26.64 -2.07 17.30
N LEU A 288 -25.76 -1.60 16.39
CA LEU A 288 -24.59 -0.75 16.70
C LEU A 288 -24.89 0.75 16.50
N GLU A 289 -26.14 1.13 16.23
CA GLU A 289 -26.52 2.52 16.00
C GLU A 289 -26.42 3.33 17.29
N LEU A 290 -25.60 4.37 17.27
CA LEU A 290 -25.46 5.33 18.35
C LEU A 290 -26.35 6.55 18.08
N HIS A 291 -26.95 7.11 19.13
CA HIS A 291 -27.81 8.29 19.04
C HIS A 291 -27.21 9.53 19.71
N SER A 292 -26.10 9.36 20.44
CA SER A 292 -25.39 10.48 21.05
C SER A 292 -24.71 11.33 20.01
N LYS A 293 -24.92 12.66 20.04
CA LYS A 293 -24.25 13.62 19.16
C LYS A 293 -22.72 13.56 19.34
N PHE A 294 -22.27 13.37 20.57
CA PHE A 294 -20.88 13.24 20.95
C PHE A 294 -20.71 11.93 21.73
N PRO A 295 -20.45 10.79 21.06
CA PRO A 295 -20.29 9.50 21.74
C PRO A 295 -19.06 9.42 22.63
N ILE A 296 -18.09 10.30 22.42
CA ILE A 296 -16.91 10.48 23.29
C ILE A 296 -16.76 11.97 23.53
N SER A 297 -16.63 12.37 24.81
CA SER A 297 -16.35 13.75 25.21
C SER A 297 -15.59 13.81 26.55
N ALA A 298 -14.88 14.87 26.76
CA ALA A 298 -14.26 15.20 28.04
C ALA A 298 -14.38 16.70 28.30
N ASP A 299 -14.72 17.08 29.51
CA ASP A 299 -14.79 18.47 29.95
C ASP A 299 -13.60 18.86 30.83
N ASP A 300 -13.03 17.88 31.54
CA ASP A 300 -11.96 18.09 32.51
C ASP A 300 -11.10 16.81 32.61
N PHE A 301 -10.37 16.50 31.54
CA PHE A 301 -9.54 15.32 31.47
C PHE A 301 -8.08 15.67 31.79
N SER A 302 -7.54 15.01 32.82
CA SER A 302 -6.13 15.14 33.20
C SER A 302 -5.48 13.77 33.25
N LEU A 303 -4.27 13.65 32.72
CA LEU A 303 -3.50 12.42 32.68
C LEU A 303 -2.03 12.71 32.92
N SER A 304 -1.42 11.99 33.86
CA SER A 304 0.01 12.04 34.12
C SER A 304 0.65 10.68 33.97
N PHE A 305 1.90 10.66 33.56
CA PHE A 305 2.73 9.46 33.53
C PHE A 305 4.02 9.71 34.35
N GLY A 306 4.10 9.07 35.51
CA GLY A 306 5.14 9.41 36.49
C GLY A 306 5.03 10.87 36.90
N ASN A 307 6.11 11.61 36.73
CA ASN A 307 6.15 13.05 37.04
C ASN A 307 5.81 13.95 35.85
N CYS A 308 5.50 13.38 34.68
CA CYS A 308 5.19 14.13 33.48
C CYS A 308 3.67 14.28 33.33
N MET A 309 3.17 15.51 33.31
CA MET A 309 1.78 15.83 33.00
C MET A 309 1.61 15.78 31.47
N LEU A 310 0.79 14.83 30.97
CA LEU A 310 0.48 14.68 29.55
C LEU A 310 -0.73 15.52 29.15
N TYR A 311 -1.77 15.54 29.99
CA TYR A 311 -2.98 16.34 29.80
C TYR A 311 -3.33 17.04 31.10
N ASP A 312 -3.67 18.31 30.99
CA ASP A 312 -4.06 19.18 32.10
C ASP A 312 -5.38 19.88 31.76
N HIS A 313 -6.48 19.47 32.44
CA HIS A 313 -7.83 19.99 32.22
C HIS A 313 -8.22 20.04 30.73
N ALA A 314 -7.89 18.98 29.98
CA ALA A 314 -8.16 18.91 28.55
C ALA A 314 -9.67 18.76 28.27
N LYS A 315 -10.13 19.51 27.27
CA LYS A 315 -11.53 19.48 26.81
C LYS A 315 -11.59 19.08 25.35
N PHE A 316 -12.44 18.09 25.02
CA PHE A 316 -12.68 17.69 23.63
C PHE A 316 -14.04 17.03 23.45
N GLU A 317 -14.55 17.09 22.23
CA GLU A 317 -15.79 16.46 21.79
C GLU A 317 -15.57 15.76 20.45
N ILE A 318 -15.94 14.49 20.38
CA ILE A 318 -15.83 13.67 19.17
C ILE A 318 -17.22 13.41 18.65
N PRO A 319 -17.61 13.98 17.49
CA PRO A 319 -18.94 13.81 16.92
C PRO A 319 -19.18 12.39 16.41
N LEU A 320 -20.44 11.99 16.41
CA LEU A 320 -20.88 10.71 15.83
C LEU A 320 -20.56 10.63 14.33
N GLY A 321 -19.95 9.54 13.92
CA GLY A 321 -19.59 9.28 12.52
C GLY A 321 -18.36 10.02 12.03
N ALA A 322 -17.80 10.97 12.81
CA ALA A 322 -16.62 11.73 12.42
C ALA A 322 -15.34 10.88 12.43
N LYS A 323 -14.42 11.20 11.51
CA LYS A 323 -13.05 10.72 11.49
C LYS A 323 -12.16 11.78 12.11
N VAL A 324 -11.66 11.50 13.30
CA VAL A 324 -10.92 12.46 14.12
C VAL A 324 -9.45 12.06 14.16
N ALA A 325 -8.58 12.90 13.62
CA ALA A 325 -7.13 12.72 13.72
C ALA A 325 -6.59 13.41 14.97
N ILE A 326 -5.66 12.76 15.66
CA ILE A 326 -4.90 13.32 16.76
C ILE A 326 -3.44 13.43 16.31
N THR A 327 -2.91 14.66 16.31
CA THR A 327 -1.55 14.98 15.89
C THR A 327 -0.75 15.57 17.05
N GLY A 328 0.55 15.71 16.89
CA GLY A 328 1.47 16.27 17.90
C GLY A 328 2.83 15.55 17.89
N GLY A 329 3.83 16.11 18.54
CA GLY A 329 5.18 15.57 18.65
C GLY A 329 5.24 14.19 19.32
N ASN A 330 6.42 13.55 19.26
CA ASN A 330 6.63 12.30 19.97
C ASN A 330 6.61 12.52 21.49
N GLY A 331 6.04 11.56 22.23
CA GLY A 331 5.94 11.65 23.69
C GLY A 331 4.84 12.59 24.22
N THR A 332 4.07 13.30 23.39
CA THR A 332 3.00 14.21 23.83
C THR A 332 1.78 13.52 24.42
N GLY A 333 1.70 12.18 24.35
CA GLY A 333 0.61 11.41 24.97
C GLY A 333 -0.49 10.96 24.00
N LYS A 334 -0.28 10.97 22.67
CA LYS A 334 -1.26 10.51 21.65
C LYS A 334 -1.79 9.11 21.94
N THR A 335 -0.89 8.13 22.02
CA THR A 335 -1.22 6.74 22.37
C THR A 335 -1.88 6.64 23.74
N SER A 336 -1.43 7.44 24.73
CA SER A 336 -1.99 7.47 26.07
C SER A 336 -3.44 7.93 26.08
N LEU A 337 -3.80 8.90 25.22
CA LEU A 337 -5.19 9.34 25.08
C LEU A 337 -6.06 8.23 24.47
N LEU A 338 -5.61 7.56 23.40
CA LEU A 338 -6.35 6.44 22.82
C LEU A 338 -6.57 5.33 23.85
N LYS A 339 -5.53 4.99 24.63
CA LYS A 339 -5.63 4.01 25.72
C LYS A 339 -6.59 4.45 26.83
N ALA A 340 -6.60 5.73 27.20
CA ALA A 340 -7.54 6.28 28.17
C ALA A 340 -9.00 6.18 27.68
N ILE A 341 -9.25 6.49 26.40
CA ILE A 341 -10.57 6.32 25.78
C ILE A 341 -10.95 4.83 25.77
N ALA A 342 -10.06 3.94 25.32
CA ALA A 342 -10.33 2.51 25.24
C ALA A 342 -10.68 1.90 26.59
N ARG A 343 -10.03 2.36 27.67
CA ARG A 343 -10.23 1.90 29.06
C ARG A 343 -11.36 2.62 29.78
N ARG A 344 -12.03 3.57 29.12
CA ARG A 344 -13.07 4.41 29.73
C ARG A 344 -12.57 5.09 31.03
N ALA A 345 -11.41 5.76 30.92
CA ALA A 345 -10.76 6.41 32.06
C ALA A 345 -11.63 7.54 32.64
N ASP A 346 -11.43 7.85 33.92
CA ASP A 346 -12.12 8.93 34.61
C ASP A 346 -11.89 10.28 33.89
N GLY A 347 -12.92 11.11 33.83
CA GLY A 347 -12.91 12.39 33.09
C GLY A 347 -13.27 12.27 31.62
N ILE A 348 -13.43 11.05 31.07
CA ILE A 348 -13.89 10.81 29.70
C ILE A 348 -15.31 10.25 29.72
N ASN A 349 -16.25 10.95 29.11
CA ASN A 349 -17.62 10.51 28.95
C ASN A 349 -17.75 9.70 27.66
N ILE A 350 -18.15 8.43 27.76
CA ILE A 350 -18.34 7.54 26.62
C ILE A 350 -19.77 7.01 26.63
N SER A 351 -20.42 7.04 25.47
CA SER A 351 -21.78 6.52 25.30
C SER A 351 -21.86 5.07 25.82
N PRO A 352 -22.91 4.70 26.61
CA PRO A 352 -23.05 3.35 27.16
C PRO A 352 -23.13 2.25 26.09
N LYS A 353 -23.65 2.57 24.89
CA LYS A 353 -23.76 1.66 23.75
C LYS A 353 -22.53 1.67 22.84
N ALA A 354 -21.44 2.33 23.27
CA ALA A 354 -20.21 2.36 22.50
C ALA A 354 -19.50 1.00 22.54
N GLU A 355 -19.38 0.38 21.39
CA GLU A 355 -18.55 -0.82 21.14
C GLU A 355 -17.27 -0.36 20.48
N ILE A 356 -16.19 -0.37 21.27
CA ILE A 356 -14.90 0.21 20.86
C ILE A 356 -13.98 -0.90 20.35
N GLY A 357 -13.51 -0.77 19.10
CA GLY A 357 -12.38 -1.50 18.58
C GLY A 357 -11.09 -0.68 18.76
N TYR A 358 -10.04 -1.27 19.30
CA TYR A 358 -8.75 -0.61 19.48
C TYR A 358 -7.63 -1.33 18.73
N PHE A 359 -7.00 -0.62 17.80
CA PHE A 359 -5.81 -1.07 17.09
C PHE A 359 -4.58 -0.45 17.75
N GLU A 360 -3.73 -1.29 18.32
CA GLU A 360 -2.48 -0.89 18.96
C GLU A 360 -1.30 -1.21 18.02
N GLN A 361 -0.32 -0.32 17.94
CA GLN A 361 0.84 -0.42 17.06
C GLN A 361 1.72 -1.65 17.33
N THR A 362 1.75 -2.16 18.58
CA THR A 362 2.64 -3.23 18.99
C THR A 362 1.92 -4.30 19.83
N GLY A 363 2.41 -5.53 19.78
CA GLY A 363 2.02 -6.55 20.77
C GLY A 363 1.07 -7.64 20.28
N TYR A 364 0.77 -7.72 19.01
CA TYR A 364 -0.06 -8.82 18.49
C TYR A 364 0.71 -10.14 18.51
N LYS A 365 0.51 -10.92 19.55
CA LYS A 365 0.91 -12.33 19.59
C LYS A 365 -0.29 -13.18 19.23
N PHE A 366 -0.22 -13.86 18.11
CA PHE A 366 -1.22 -14.84 17.71
C PHE A 366 -0.76 -16.21 18.19
N ASP A 367 -1.50 -16.78 19.13
CA ASP A 367 -1.34 -18.20 19.51
C ASP A 367 -2.10 -19.15 18.56
N ALA A 368 -2.69 -18.62 17.50
CA ALA A 368 -3.67 -19.37 16.72
C ALA A 368 -3.05 -20.07 15.51
N ARG A 369 -3.08 -21.38 15.55
CA ARG A 369 -3.04 -22.28 14.39
C ARG A 369 -4.35 -22.20 13.60
N GLN A 370 -4.80 -21.01 13.30
CA GLN A 370 -6.04 -20.71 12.59
C GLN A 370 -5.70 -20.10 11.24
N SER A 371 -6.33 -20.55 10.17
CA SER A 371 -6.12 -19.93 8.86
C SER A 371 -6.59 -18.46 8.86
N ALA A 372 -5.93 -17.59 8.08
CA ALA A 372 -6.27 -16.18 7.99
C ALA A 372 -7.75 -15.97 7.65
N ILE A 373 -8.32 -16.80 6.78
CA ILE A 373 -9.73 -16.71 6.40
C ILE A 373 -10.67 -17.09 7.56
N SER A 374 -10.33 -18.13 8.34
CA SER A 374 -11.13 -18.52 9.51
C SER A 374 -11.05 -17.47 10.61
N PHE A 375 -9.85 -16.87 10.81
CA PHE A 375 -9.67 -15.74 11.70
C PHE A 375 -10.56 -14.55 11.34
N MET A 376 -10.68 -14.23 10.04
CA MET A 376 -11.53 -13.14 9.58
C MET A 376 -13.03 -13.41 9.75
N GLN A 377 -13.46 -14.66 9.61
CA GLN A 377 -14.88 -15.03 9.77
C GLN A 377 -15.38 -14.92 11.22
N ASP A 378 -14.49 -15.13 12.18
CA ASP A 378 -14.84 -15.06 13.60
C ASP A 378 -15.32 -13.65 13.97
N GLY A 379 -16.57 -13.54 14.45
CA GLY A 379 -17.20 -12.26 14.83
C GLY A 379 -17.51 -11.30 13.67
N CYS A 380 -17.46 -11.73 12.40
CA CYS A 380 -17.71 -10.92 11.22
C CYS A 380 -19.08 -11.23 10.61
N GLU A 381 -19.88 -10.19 10.28
CA GLU A 381 -21.21 -10.34 9.65
C GLU A 381 -21.16 -10.29 8.11
N TYR A 382 -19.96 -10.13 7.52
CA TYR A 382 -19.78 -10.03 6.08
C TYR A 382 -19.65 -11.41 5.42
N SER A 383 -20.11 -11.49 4.18
CA SER A 383 -19.97 -12.72 3.38
C SER A 383 -18.49 -12.98 3.04
N MET A 384 -18.17 -14.26 2.78
CA MET A 384 -16.82 -14.65 2.34
C MET A 384 -16.32 -13.88 1.11
N THR A 385 -17.23 -13.56 0.20
CA THR A 385 -16.89 -12.80 -1.01
C THR A 385 -16.49 -11.36 -0.67
N GLU A 386 -17.20 -10.72 0.27
CA GLU A 386 -16.87 -9.38 0.74
C GLU A 386 -15.55 -9.37 1.50
N ILE A 387 -15.35 -10.32 2.43
CA ILE A 387 -14.08 -10.46 3.18
C ILE A 387 -12.90 -10.63 2.20
N ARG A 388 -13.00 -11.55 1.24
CA ARG A 388 -11.94 -11.77 0.24
C ARG A 388 -11.68 -10.54 -0.61
N SER A 389 -12.73 -9.82 -0.99
CA SER A 389 -12.59 -8.60 -1.80
C SER A 389 -11.83 -7.50 -1.04
N ILE A 390 -12.12 -7.32 0.26
CA ILE A 390 -11.46 -6.35 1.13
C ILE A 390 -9.99 -6.72 1.35
N LEU A 391 -9.73 -7.99 1.65
CA LEU A 391 -8.37 -8.47 1.87
C LEU A 391 -7.52 -8.38 0.59
N ALA A 392 -8.11 -8.65 -0.57
CA ALA A 392 -7.46 -8.47 -1.85
C ALA A 392 -7.11 -7.00 -2.14
N SER A 393 -7.99 -6.04 -1.77
CA SER A 393 -7.67 -4.61 -1.91
C SER A 393 -6.53 -4.15 -0.99
N MET A 394 -6.31 -4.85 0.13
CA MET A 394 -5.17 -4.65 1.02
C MET A 394 -3.93 -5.47 0.62
N GLY A 395 -3.93 -6.11 -0.54
CA GLY A 395 -2.80 -6.89 -1.04
C GLY A 395 -2.64 -8.28 -0.39
N ILE A 396 -3.68 -8.80 0.29
CA ILE A 396 -3.69 -10.17 0.82
C ILE A 396 -4.32 -11.10 -0.20
N GLY A 397 -3.50 -11.92 -0.85
CA GLY A 397 -3.92 -12.81 -1.92
C GLY A 397 -4.59 -14.11 -1.45
N PRO A 398 -5.21 -14.88 -2.37
CA PRO A 398 -5.86 -16.15 -2.04
C PRO A 398 -4.92 -17.18 -1.39
N ARG A 399 -3.63 -17.16 -1.73
CA ARG A 399 -2.61 -18.05 -1.16
C ARG A 399 -2.34 -17.72 0.31
N ASP A 400 -2.33 -16.43 0.67
CA ASP A 400 -2.05 -15.97 2.02
C ASP A 400 -3.25 -16.23 2.94
N LEU A 401 -4.45 -16.18 2.40
CA LEU A 401 -5.69 -16.50 3.12
C LEU A 401 -5.77 -17.96 3.59
N ALA A 402 -5.06 -18.87 2.91
CA ALA A 402 -5.00 -20.27 3.29
C ALA A 402 -3.92 -20.58 4.33
N LYS A 403 -2.98 -19.64 4.56
CA LYS A 403 -1.91 -19.79 5.57
C LYS A 403 -2.47 -19.63 6.98
N ASP A 404 -1.80 -20.26 7.95
CA ASP A 404 -2.03 -19.96 9.35
C ASP A 404 -1.58 -18.52 9.66
N VAL A 405 -2.33 -17.80 10.51
CA VAL A 405 -2.01 -16.41 10.88
C VAL A 405 -0.59 -16.29 11.45
N GLY A 406 -0.12 -17.29 12.19
CA GLY A 406 1.22 -17.31 12.77
C GLY A 406 2.36 -17.45 11.76
N VAL A 407 2.09 -17.75 10.48
CA VAL A 407 3.09 -17.89 9.40
C VAL A 407 3.14 -16.65 8.50
N LEU A 408 2.18 -15.73 8.68
CA LEU A 408 2.14 -14.48 7.93
C LEU A 408 3.29 -13.55 8.32
N SER A 409 3.78 -12.76 7.38
CA SER A 409 4.72 -11.68 7.67
C SER A 409 4.08 -10.61 8.56
N GLY A 410 4.90 -9.84 9.29
CA GLY A 410 4.38 -8.78 10.16
C GLY A 410 3.47 -7.79 9.44
N GLY A 411 3.81 -7.41 8.20
CA GLY A 411 2.97 -6.53 7.38
C GLY A 411 1.64 -7.17 6.98
N GLU A 412 1.62 -8.47 6.61
CA GLU A 412 0.39 -9.20 6.29
C GLU A 412 -0.52 -9.33 7.51
N VAL A 413 0.06 -9.56 8.68
CA VAL A 413 -0.67 -9.60 9.96
C VAL A 413 -1.34 -8.26 10.26
N ILE A 414 -0.63 -7.14 10.10
CA ILE A 414 -1.17 -5.78 10.31
C ILE A 414 -2.35 -5.53 9.38
N LYS A 415 -2.21 -5.84 8.08
CA LYS A 415 -3.28 -5.73 7.09
C LYS A 415 -4.52 -6.55 7.47
N LEU A 416 -4.30 -7.79 7.92
CA LEU A 416 -5.37 -8.69 8.37
C LEU A 416 -6.12 -8.12 9.57
N LEU A 417 -5.39 -7.57 10.55
CA LEU A 417 -5.97 -6.96 11.75
C LEU A 417 -6.77 -5.71 11.45
N LEU A 418 -6.24 -4.81 10.61
CA LEU A 418 -6.95 -3.61 10.18
C LEU A 418 -8.24 -3.96 9.45
N ALA A 419 -8.19 -4.96 8.54
CA ALA A 419 -9.38 -5.46 7.87
C ALA A 419 -10.39 -6.04 8.87
N LYS A 420 -9.93 -6.83 9.85
CA LYS A 420 -10.80 -7.42 10.88
C LYS A 420 -11.46 -6.35 11.75
N MET A 421 -10.75 -5.29 12.09
CA MET A 421 -11.34 -4.16 12.83
C MET A 421 -12.41 -3.44 12.04
N LEU A 422 -12.15 -3.12 10.78
CA LEU A 422 -13.09 -2.41 9.92
C LEU A 422 -14.36 -3.24 9.62
N LEU A 423 -14.23 -4.58 9.59
CA LEU A 423 -15.33 -5.51 9.39
C LEU A 423 -15.97 -6.02 10.68
N GLY A 424 -15.40 -5.68 11.83
CA GLY A 424 -15.88 -6.11 13.13
C GLY A 424 -17.14 -5.41 13.59
N ARG A 425 -17.68 -5.88 14.71
CA ARG A 425 -18.89 -5.32 15.36
C ARG A 425 -18.54 -4.13 16.26
N TYR A 426 -18.01 -3.07 15.65
CA TYR A 426 -17.67 -1.84 16.38
C TYR A 426 -18.46 -0.66 15.80
N ASN A 427 -18.70 0.34 16.64
CA ASN A 427 -19.26 1.62 16.22
C ASN A 427 -18.29 2.79 16.47
N ILE A 428 -17.22 2.52 17.24
CA ILE A 428 -16.09 3.41 17.44
C ILE A 428 -14.81 2.63 17.20
N LEU A 429 -13.92 3.17 16.37
CA LEU A 429 -12.60 2.61 16.14
C LEU A 429 -11.54 3.59 16.65
N LEU A 430 -10.61 3.08 17.44
CA LEU A 430 -9.42 3.78 17.88
C LEU A 430 -8.22 3.16 17.17
N MET A 431 -7.42 3.94 16.45
CA MET A 431 -6.30 3.44 15.66
C MET A 431 -5.02 4.21 15.97
N ASP A 432 -4.01 3.50 16.44
CA ASP A 432 -2.68 4.07 16.73
C ASP A 432 -1.72 3.75 15.60
N GLU A 433 -1.35 4.76 14.80
CA GLU A 433 -0.46 4.67 13.64
C GLU A 433 -0.86 3.55 12.64
N PRO A 434 -2.10 3.53 12.13
CA PRO A 434 -2.59 2.41 11.32
C PRO A 434 -1.91 2.30 9.94
N GLY A 435 -1.27 3.37 9.46
CA GLY A 435 -0.52 3.40 8.20
C GLY A 435 0.88 2.81 8.28
N ASN A 436 1.43 2.63 9.48
CA ASN A 436 2.78 2.12 9.64
C ASN A 436 2.90 0.68 9.11
N TYR A 437 4.02 0.38 8.46
CA TYR A 437 4.33 -0.94 7.86
C TYR A 437 3.43 -1.35 6.69
N LEU A 438 2.54 -0.48 6.23
CA LEU A 438 1.77 -0.72 5.02
C LEU A 438 2.56 -0.25 3.79
N ASP A 439 2.51 -1.04 2.73
CA ASP A 439 2.91 -0.53 1.42
C ASP A 439 1.89 0.51 0.92
N ILE A 440 2.30 1.27 -0.06
CA ILE A 440 1.53 2.43 -0.55
C ILE A 440 0.13 2.03 -1.02
N LYS A 441 -0.02 0.89 -1.73
CA LYS A 441 -1.32 0.39 -2.20
C LYS A 441 -2.24 0.02 -1.03
N SER A 442 -1.68 -0.62 -0.01
CA SER A 442 -2.43 -0.99 1.20
C SER A 442 -2.83 0.23 2.02
N ALA A 443 -1.98 1.25 2.09
CA ALA A 443 -2.30 2.51 2.73
C ALA A 443 -3.44 3.24 2.00
N GLU A 444 -3.45 3.27 0.65
CA GLU A 444 -4.57 3.81 -0.13
C GLU A 444 -5.88 3.04 0.08
N ALA A 445 -5.80 1.72 0.14
CA ALA A 445 -6.97 0.90 0.45
C ALA A 445 -7.49 1.19 1.87
N LEU A 446 -6.59 1.35 2.85
CA LEU A 446 -6.96 1.72 4.22
C LEU A 446 -7.64 3.10 4.26
N GLU A 447 -7.09 4.12 3.59
CA GLU A 447 -7.69 5.46 3.49
C GLU A 447 -9.12 5.40 2.97
N GLN A 448 -9.36 4.66 1.88
CA GLN A 448 -10.69 4.48 1.30
C GLN A 448 -11.64 3.76 2.25
N MET A 449 -11.16 2.71 2.94
CA MET A 449 -11.96 1.97 3.90
C MET A 449 -12.30 2.81 5.13
N MET A 450 -11.35 3.56 5.69
CA MET A 450 -11.60 4.46 6.82
C MET A 450 -12.61 5.56 6.45
N SER A 451 -12.49 6.14 5.26
CA SER A 451 -13.44 7.15 4.75
C SER A 451 -14.84 6.57 4.55
N ALA A 452 -14.95 5.33 4.05
CA ALA A 452 -16.22 4.66 3.82
C ALA A 452 -16.87 4.07 5.09
N TYR A 453 -16.12 3.97 6.19
CA TYR A 453 -16.63 3.42 7.45
C TYR A 453 -17.71 4.30 8.03
N ALA A 454 -18.89 3.74 8.36
CA ALA A 454 -20.04 4.52 8.81
C ALA A 454 -19.93 4.98 10.28
N GLY A 455 -19.12 4.31 11.10
CA GLY A 455 -18.93 4.65 12.52
C GLY A 455 -17.91 5.78 12.76
N THR A 456 -17.70 6.09 14.02
CA THR A 456 -16.70 7.07 14.46
C THR A 456 -15.29 6.45 14.44
N ILE A 457 -14.32 7.17 13.92
CA ILE A 457 -12.90 6.78 13.98
C ILE A 457 -12.11 7.87 14.70
N VAL A 458 -11.30 7.47 15.66
CA VAL A 458 -10.26 8.33 16.27
C VAL A 458 -8.92 7.70 15.97
N PHE A 459 -8.05 8.40 15.28
CA PHE A 459 -6.78 7.84 14.88
C PHE A 459 -5.62 8.80 15.13
N VAL A 460 -4.47 8.21 15.42
CA VAL A 460 -3.18 8.90 15.50
C VAL A 460 -2.41 8.57 14.24
N SER A 461 -1.87 9.55 13.57
CA SER A 461 -0.94 9.33 12.46
C SER A 461 0.02 10.48 12.26
N HIS A 462 1.24 10.13 11.86
CA HIS A 462 2.25 11.06 11.35
C HIS A 462 2.15 11.24 9.83
N ASP A 463 1.37 10.41 9.14
CA ASP A 463 1.14 10.53 7.69
C ASP A 463 0.17 11.67 7.38
N LYS A 464 0.72 12.77 6.85
CA LYS A 464 -0.07 13.96 6.46
C LYS A 464 -1.17 13.62 5.46
N ARG A 465 -0.89 12.76 4.47
CA ARG A 465 -1.90 12.39 3.45
C ARG A 465 -3.04 11.60 4.05
N LEU A 466 -2.74 10.63 4.91
CA LEU A 466 -3.79 9.90 5.62
C LEU A 466 -4.68 10.87 6.43
N VAL A 467 -4.06 11.81 7.15
CA VAL A 467 -4.79 12.82 7.91
C VAL A 467 -5.62 13.72 7.00
N GLU A 468 -5.06 14.27 5.93
CA GLU A 468 -5.75 15.17 4.99
C GLU A 468 -6.89 14.48 4.23
N ASN A 469 -6.70 13.22 3.83
CA ASN A 469 -7.69 12.49 3.04
C ASN A 469 -8.86 11.97 3.89
N VAL A 470 -8.59 11.58 5.14
CA VAL A 470 -9.57 10.86 5.97
C VAL A 470 -10.20 11.74 7.04
N ALA A 471 -9.44 12.67 7.67
CA ALA A 471 -9.93 13.40 8.82
C ALA A 471 -11.03 14.42 8.50
N ASP A 472 -12.10 14.38 9.27
CA ASP A 472 -13.11 15.44 9.33
C ASP A 472 -12.73 16.51 10.36
N ILE A 473 -12.03 16.09 11.43
CA ILE A 473 -11.56 16.96 12.52
C ILE A 473 -10.11 16.59 12.85
N ILE A 474 -9.28 17.60 13.06
CA ILE A 474 -7.91 17.41 13.52
C ILE A 474 -7.74 18.12 14.86
N TYR A 475 -7.31 17.36 15.86
CA TYR A 475 -6.84 17.86 17.14
C TYR A 475 -5.32 17.77 17.20
N GLU A 476 -4.67 18.84 17.60
CA GLU A 476 -3.23 18.88 17.92
C GLU A 476 -3.03 18.90 19.42
N ILE A 477 -2.12 18.05 19.91
CA ILE A 477 -1.69 18.12 21.32
C ILE A 477 -0.60 19.17 21.44
N LYS A 478 -0.92 20.25 22.14
CA LYS A 478 -0.01 21.36 22.39
C LYS A 478 -0.19 21.86 23.83
N ASP A 479 0.93 22.06 24.53
CA ASP A 479 0.96 22.56 25.91
C ASP A 479 -0.03 21.80 26.83
N THR A 480 0.03 20.46 26.82
CA THR A 480 -0.83 19.55 27.61
C THR A 480 -2.34 19.62 27.28
N LYS A 481 -2.74 20.30 26.22
CA LYS A 481 -4.15 20.45 25.80
C LYS A 481 -4.39 19.91 24.41
N LEU A 482 -5.64 19.51 24.15
CA LEU A 482 -6.10 19.22 22.79
C LEU A 482 -6.67 20.51 22.16
N VAL A 483 -6.03 20.96 21.10
CA VAL A 483 -6.45 22.14 20.35
C VAL A 483 -7.03 21.67 19.02
N LYS A 484 -8.28 22.04 18.72
CA LYS A 484 -8.88 21.79 17.41
C LYS A 484 -8.28 22.73 16.39
N ILE A 485 -7.54 22.22 15.42
CA ILE A 485 -6.88 23.00 14.38
C ILE A 485 -7.58 22.95 13.03
N PHE A 486 -8.42 21.95 12.79
CA PHE A 486 -9.16 21.79 11.54
C PHE A 486 -10.49 21.12 11.77
N GLN A 487 -11.52 21.51 10.99
CA GLN A 487 -12.80 20.83 10.87
C GLN A 487 -13.29 21.00 9.44
N ARG A 488 -13.60 19.88 8.78
CA ARG A 488 -14.21 19.86 7.44
C ARG A 488 -15.64 20.39 7.55
N GLU A 489 -16.05 21.29 6.68
CA GLU A 489 -17.40 21.86 6.61
C GLU A 489 -18.46 20.86 6.13
#